data_f0521803ed28f44a7386d857fb331539
#
_entry.id   f0521803ed28f44a7386d857fb331539
#
_cell.length_a   1.000
_cell.length_b   1.000
_cell.length_c   1.000
_cell.angle_alpha   90.00
_cell.angle_beta   90.00
_cell.angle_gamma   90.00
#
_symmetry.space_group_name_H-M   'P 1'
#
loop_
_entity.id
_entity.type
_entity.pdbx_description
1 polymer ?
#
loop_
_entity_poly.entity_id
_entity_poly.type
_entity_poly.pdbx_seq_one_letter_code
_entity_poly.pdbx_strand_id
1 'polypeptide(L)'
;MSRLYYFNPDHDLALANGSAHFQAPESAMAFADDLSLLPCWFAEEVASEVLSDQEFSRDLNILGLDVATIPLFSKDKIEEFKVEPWGWDMAVRKFFLNNGVAEKLLPTPEKIEEYKKLAHRRLTIAAMDYLRSRSMYPESLPQSAVELLLMSDVNAFVSKHKEVVFKAPWSGSGKGVFWSSGALTPSLSGWCKRVIEKQGSVMGEIAYDRVQD
;
A
#
# COMPACT_ATOMS: atom_id res chain seq x y z
N MET A 1 23.59 13.43 3.22
CA MET A 1 22.92 12.66 4.29
C MET A 1 22.66 11.30 3.73
N SER A 2 23.14 10.26 4.37
CA SER A 2 22.94 8.88 3.94
C SER A 2 21.47 8.48 4.04
N ARG A 3 21.01 7.52 3.22
CA ARG A 3 19.64 7.04 3.24
C ARG A 3 19.55 5.74 4.01
N LEU A 4 18.46 5.56 4.76
CA LEU A 4 18.12 4.32 5.45
C LEU A 4 16.79 3.80 4.93
N TYR A 5 16.84 2.69 4.23
CA TYR A 5 15.66 2.03 3.68
C TYR A 5 15.04 1.09 4.71
N TYR A 6 13.73 1.07 4.73
CA TYR A 6 12.95 0.19 5.61
C TYR A 6 11.76 -0.43 4.86
N PHE A 7 11.64 -1.76 4.93
CA PHE A 7 10.57 -2.50 4.27
C PHE A 7 9.39 -2.68 5.22
N ASN A 8 8.30 -1.92 5.00
CA ASN A 8 7.02 -2.02 5.71
C ASN A 8 5.88 -2.31 4.73
N PRO A 9 5.72 -3.57 4.26
CA PRO A 9 4.75 -3.94 3.22
C PRO A 9 3.29 -3.84 3.67
N ASP A 10 3.04 -3.66 4.95
CA ASP A 10 1.73 -3.45 5.57
C ASP A 10 1.24 -2.00 5.50
N HIS A 11 2.02 -1.09 4.89
CA HIS A 11 1.72 0.36 4.89
C HIS A 11 0.33 0.71 4.35
N ASP A 12 -0.21 -0.04 3.36
CA ASP A 12 -1.57 0.19 2.86
C ASP A 12 -2.62 -0.06 3.95
N LEU A 13 -2.42 -1.11 4.78
CA LEU A 13 -3.29 -1.40 5.91
C LEU A 13 -3.17 -0.35 6.99
N ALA A 14 -1.95 0.13 7.24
CA ALA A 14 -1.66 1.20 8.19
C ALA A 14 -2.28 2.53 7.74
N LEU A 15 -2.18 2.87 6.45
CA LEU A 15 -2.84 4.04 5.86
C LEU A 15 -4.37 3.95 5.99
N ALA A 16 -4.95 2.79 5.66
CA ALA A 16 -6.39 2.56 5.80
C ALA A 16 -6.85 2.76 7.25
N ASN A 17 -6.07 2.26 8.21
CA ASN A 17 -6.34 2.38 9.64
C ASN A 17 -6.15 3.81 10.16
N GLY A 18 -5.08 4.50 9.74
CA GLY A 18 -4.76 5.87 10.10
C GLY A 18 -4.20 6.07 11.52
N SER A 19 -4.05 5.01 12.32
CA SER A 19 -3.57 5.11 13.69
C SER A 19 -2.04 4.99 13.77
N ALA A 20 -1.42 5.87 14.57
CA ALA A 20 0.00 5.72 14.95
C ALA A 20 0.27 4.49 15.84
N HIS A 21 -0.78 3.81 16.31
CA HIS A 21 -0.72 2.58 17.10
C HIS A 21 -1.19 1.35 16.31
N PHE A 22 -1.26 1.47 14.98
CA PHE A 22 -1.60 0.32 14.14
C PHE A 22 -0.60 -0.80 14.38
N GLN A 23 -1.12 -2.02 14.48
CA GLN A 23 -0.34 -3.25 14.54
C GLN A 23 -0.71 -4.11 13.35
N ALA A 24 0.30 -4.47 12.57
CA ALA A 24 0.13 -5.33 11.43
C ALA A 24 -0.33 -6.74 11.85
N PRO A 25 -1.11 -7.45 11.02
CA PRO A 25 -1.37 -8.87 11.23
C PRO A 25 -0.07 -9.69 11.22
N GLU A 26 -0.04 -10.79 11.98
CA GLU A 26 1.15 -11.67 12.06
C GLU A 26 1.68 -12.09 10.68
N SER A 27 0.79 -12.39 9.72
CA SER A 27 1.20 -12.74 8.37
C SER A 27 1.87 -11.60 7.60
N ALA A 28 1.55 -10.35 7.92
CA ALA A 28 2.22 -9.19 7.31
C ALA A 28 3.56 -8.91 7.99
N MET A 29 3.64 -9.13 9.31
CA MET A 29 4.92 -9.04 10.04
C MET A 29 5.90 -10.12 9.56
N ALA A 30 5.47 -11.37 9.45
CA ALA A 30 6.32 -12.44 8.91
C ALA A 30 6.81 -12.13 7.48
N PHE A 31 5.94 -11.58 6.63
CA PHE A 31 6.30 -11.17 5.27
C PHE A 31 7.31 -10.00 5.28
N ALA A 32 7.17 -9.06 6.20
CA ALA A 32 8.11 -7.96 6.37
C ALA A 32 9.50 -8.47 6.81
N ASP A 33 9.53 -9.44 7.73
CA ASP A 33 10.77 -10.06 8.21
C ASP A 33 11.45 -10.86 7.10
N ASP A 34 10.71 -11.72 6.38
CA ASP A 34 11.23 -12.56 5.30
C ASP A 34 11.84 -11.74 4.16
N LEU A 35 11.27 -10.58 3.85
CA LEU A 35 11.69 -9.72 2.74
C LEU A 35 12.33 -8.41 3.20
N SER A 36 12.77 -8.32 4.45
CA SER A 36 13.35 -7.10 5.01
C SER A 36 14.56 -6.58 4.23
N LEU A 37 15.26 -7.44 3.50
CA LEU A 37 16.40 -7.11 2.63
C LEU A 37 16.00 -6.73 1.20
N LEU A 38 14.73 -6.77 0.84
CA LEU A 38 14.27 -6.39 -0.51
C LEU A 38 14.78 -5.00 -0.95
N PRO A 39 14.87 -3.98 -0.07
CA PRO A 39 15.43 -2.70 -0.45
C PRO A 39 16.87 -2.74 -0.96
N CYS A 40 17.67 -3.75 -0.64
CA CYS A 40 19.04 -3.88 -1.14
C CYS A 40 19.12 -3.94 -2.66
N TRP A 41 18.05 -4.39 -3.34
CA TRP A 41 18.00 -4.50 -4.79
C TRP A 41 17.87 -3.18 -5.54
N PHE A 42 17.45 -2.10 -4.86
CA PHE A 42 17.24 -0.79 -5.46
C PHE A 42 17.86 0.35 -4.65
N ALA A 43 18.44 0.07 -3.48
CA ALA A 43 19.19 1.06 -2.72
C ALA A 43 20.42 1.51 -3.52
N GLU A 44 20.70 2.81 -3.50
CA GLU A 44 21.91 3.33 -4.09
C GLU A 44 23.12 2.80 -3.31
N GLU A 45 24.12 2.20 -3.98
CA GLU A 45 25.30 1.59 -3.35
C GLU A 45 26.10 2.58 -2.50
N VAL A 46 26.09 3.86 -2.88
CA VAL A 46 26.83 4.91 -2.18
C VAL A 46 25.93 5.58 -1.14
N ALA A 47 26.33 5.49 0.14
CA ALA A 47 25.68 6.13 1.28
C ALA A 47 24.21 5.68 1.51
N SER A 48 23.94 4.39 1.31
CA SER A 48 22.65 3.78 1.63
C SER A 48 22.83 2.58 2.54
N GLU A 49 21.90 2.42 3.47
CA GLU A 49 21.84 1.27 4.38
C GLU A 49 20.39 0.74 4.42
N VAL A 50 20.24 -0.52 4.80
CA VAL A 50 18.92 -1.16 4.95
C VAL A 50 18.69 -1.55 6.39
N LEU A 51 17.56 -1.16 6.94
CA LEU A 51 17.15 -1.49 8.29
C LEU A 51 16.57 -2.91 8.32
N SER A 52 17.33 -3.87 8.87
CA SER A 52 16.93 -5.28 8.95
C SER A 52 17.71 -5.98 10.06
N ASP A 53 17.02 -6.87 10.78
CA ASP A 53 17.66 -7.76 11.78
C ASP A 53 18.29 -9.02 11.15
N GLN A 54 18.14 -9.20 9.83
CA GLN A 54 18.74 -10.34 9.14
C GLN A 54 20.20 -10.08 8.80
N GLU A 55 21.08 -10.96 9.25
CA GLU A 55 22.51 -10.94 8.93
C GLU A 55 22.76 -11.67 7.60
N PHE A 56 22.70 -10.95 6.48
CA PHE A 56 22.96 -11.51 5.15
C PHE A 56 24.17 -10.92 4.44
N SER A 57 25.10 -10.35 5.17
CA SER A 57 26.27 -9.69 4.58
C SER A 57 27.05 -10.57 3.60
N ARG A 58 27.08 -11.89 3.82
CA ARG A 58 27.80 -12.84 2.97
C ARG A 58 27.08 -13.14 1.66
N ASP A 59 25.76 -13.24 1.71
CA ASP A 59 24.95 -13.63 0.53
C ASP A 59 24.68 -12.45 -0.38
N LEU A 60 24.56 -11.23 0.17
CA LEU A 60 24.46 -10.01 -0.62
C LEU A 60 25.71 -9.77 -1.45
N ASN A 61 26.90 -10.01 -0.91
CA ASN A 61 28.17 -9.91 -1.64
C ASN A 61 28.26 -10.92 -2.80
N ILE A 62 27.74 -12.14 -2.63
CA ILE A 62 27.68 -13.16 -3.71
C ILE A 62 26.79 -12.66 -4.85
N LEU A 63 25.73 -11.90 -4.55
CA LEU A 63 24.82 -11.30 -5.53
C LEU A 63 25.33 -9.97 -6.11
N GLY A 64 26.51 -9.49 -5.66
CA GLY A 64 27.08 -8.22 -6.09
C GLY A 64 26.39 -6.99 -5.50
N LEU A 65 25.64 -7.18 -4.40
CA LEU A 65 24.96 -6.09 -3.69
C LEU A 65 25.84 -5.65 -2.51
N ASP A 66 26.42 -4.47 -2.59
CA ASP A 66 27.26 -3.87 -1.55
C ASP A 66 26.46 -2.82 -0.74
N VAL A 67 25.45 -3.30 -0.02
CA VAL A 67 24.61 -2.46 0.85
C VAL A 67 24.76 -2.94 2.30
N ALA A 68 25.11 -2.02 3.19
CA ALA A 68 25.20 -2.33 4.61
C ALA A 68 23.82 -2.47 5.24
N THR A 69 23.70 -3.36 6.23
CA THR A 69 22.47 -3.53 7.02
C THR A 69 22.67 -2.95 8.43
N ILE A 70 21.61 -2.35 8.96
CA ILE A 70 21.54 -1.87 10.35
C ILE A 70 20.47 -2.66 11.09
N PRO A 71 20.75 -3.25 12.25
CA PRO A 71 19.74 -3.91 13.07
C PRO A 71 18.62 -2.94 13.51
N LEU A 72 17.38 -3.41 13.53
CA LEU A 72 16.18 -2.64 13.90
C LEU A 72 16.29 -1.95 15.28
N PHE A 73 17.10 -2.47 16.17
CA PHE A 73 17.28 -1.95 17.54
C PHE A 73 18.55 -1.12 17.75
N SER A 74 19.30 -0.83 16.70
CA SER A 74 20.54 -0.03 16.77
C SER A 74 20.22 1.46 16.81
N LYS A 75 19.77 1.97 17.94
CA LYS A 75 19.32 3.37 18.12
C LYS A 75 20.37 4.43 17.77
N ASP A 76 21.64 4.14 18.03
CA ASP A 76 22.74 5.12 17.94
C ASP A 76 23.13 5.50 16.50
N LYS A 77 22.54 4.85 15.49
CA LYS A 77 22.89 5.08 14.08
C LYS A 77 21.77 5.67 13.24
N ILE A 78 20.50 5.47 13.64
CA ILE A 78 19.33 5.84 12.81
C ILE A 78 19.16 7.37 12.69
N GLU A 79 19.60 8.13 13.71
CA GLU A 79 19.46 9.59 13.78
C GLU A 79 20.21 10.33 12.65
N GLU A 80 21.24 9.70 12.07
CA GLU A 80 22.10 10.30 11.05
C GLU A 80 21.57 10.14 9.63
N PHE A 81 20.47 9.39 9.45
CA PHE A 81 19.97 9.03 8.14
C PHE A 81 18.70 9.80 7.75
N LYS A 82 18.56 9.99 6.44
CA LYS A 82 17.25 10.25 5.81
C LYS A 82 16.54 8.92 5.65
N VAL A 83 15.48 8.71 6.41
CA VAL A 83 14.73 7.44 6.39
C VAL A 83 13.80 7.37 5.19
N GLU A 84 13.83 6.25 4.49
CA GLU A 84 13.07 5.96 3.27
C GLU A 84 12.30 4.62 3.45
N PRO A 85 11.14 4.63 4.13
CA PRO A 85 10.33 3.43 4.25
C PRO A 85 9.69 3.07 2.90
N TRP A 86 9.27 1.82 2.73
CA TRP A 86 8.49 1.35 1.59
C TRP A 86 7.23 2.19 1.37
N GLY A 87 6.58 2.57 2.46
CA GLY A 87 5.49 3.54 2.43
C GLY A 87 5.35 4.31 3.74
N TRP A 88 4.98 5.59 3.64
CA TRP A 88 4.76 6.44 4.79
C TRP A 88 3.34 6.29 5.34
N ASP A 89 3.24 6.00 6.63
CA ASP A 89 2.02 5.98 7.42
C ASP A 89 2.29 6.49 8.85
N MET A 90 1.25 6.63 9.67
CA MET A 90 1.39 7.15 11.03
C MET A 90 2.12 6.20 11.97
N ALA A 91 2.05 4.88 11.73
CA ALA A 91 2.72 3.89 12.58
C ALA A 91 4.23 3.89 12.30
N VAL A 92 4.64 3.90 11.03
CA VAL A 92 6.07 3.98 10.65
C VAL A 92 6.68 5.32 11.03
N ARG A 93 5.94 6.43 10.92
CA ARG A 93 6.39 7.73 11.45
C ARG A 93 6.68 7.65 12.94
N LYS A 94 5.76 7.07 13.72
CA LYS A 94 5.94 6.88 15.16
C LYS A 94 7.12 5.95 15.47
N PHE A 95 7.29 4.88 14.69
CA PHE A 95 8.42 3.98 14.83
C PHE A 95 9.76 4.74 14.74
N PHE A 96 9.95 5.57 13.71
CA PHE A 96 11.18 6.34 13.57
C PHE A 96 11.37 7.41 14.65
N LEU A 97 10.30 8.09 15.09
CA LEU A 97 10.36 9.00 16.23
C LEU A 97 10.85 8.31 17.51
N ASN A 98 10.32 7.12 17.78
CA ASN A 98 10.71 6.35 18.97
C ASN A 98 12.15 5.81 18.89
N ASN A 99 12.71 5.74 17.69
CA ASN A 99 14.09 5.34 17.43
C ASN A 99 15.04 6.54 17.19
N GLY A 100 14.64 7.74 17.63
CA GLY A 100 15.53 8.90 17.73
C GLY A 100 15.60 9.79 16.47
N VAL A 101 14.91 9.43 15.37
CA VAL A 101 14.88 10.29 14.18
C VAL A 101 14.22 11.61 14.51
N ALA A 102 14.91 12.71 14.24
CA ALA A 102 14.41 14.04 14.52
C ALA A 102 13.10 14.33 13.73
N GLU A 103 12.08 14.84 14.42
CA GLU A 103 10.75 15.06 13.84
C GLU A 103 10.77 15.89 12.54
N LYS A 104 11.66 16.86 12.46
CA LYS A 104 11.85 17.72 11.27
C LYS A 104 12.30 16.96 10.00
N LEU A 105 12.80 15.73 10.16
CA LEU A 105 13.24 14.87 9.04
C LEU A 105 12.11 13.94 8.57
N LEU A 106 10.99 13.89 9.30
CA LEU A 106 9.85 13.03 9.00
C LEU A 106 8.71 13.84 8.36
N PRO A 107 7.89 13.21 7.52
CA PRO A 107 6.70 13.88 7.00
C PRO A 107 5.77 14.26 8.16
N THR A 108 5.12 15.42 8.07
CA THR A 108 4.11 15.83 9.04
C THR A 108 2.86 14.93 8.94
N PRO A 109 2.01 14.86 9.98
CA PRO A 109 0.74 14.16 9.91
C PRO A 109 -0.12 14.57 8.71
N GLU A 110 -0.17 15.88 8.42
CA GLU A 110 -0.90 16.43 7.27
C GLU A 110 -0.34 15.91 5.95
N LYS A 111 0.99 15.76 5.85
CA LYS A 111 1.62 15.21 4.65
C LYS A 111 1.31 13.72 4.48
N ILE A 112 1.23 12.97 5.58
CA ILE A 112 0.79 11.57 5.54
C ILE A 112 -0.68 11.46 5.10
N GLU A 113 -1.55 12.37 5.55
CA GLU A 113 -2.92 12.42 5.05
C GLU A 113 -3.02 12.77 3.55
N GLU A 114 -2.10 13.58 3.01
CA GLU A 114 -1.99 13.77 1.57
C GLU A 114 -1.58 12.48 0.86
N TYR A 115 -0.58 11.76 1.38
CA TYR A 115 -0.18 10.44 0.84
C TYR A 115 -1.34 9.45 0.87
N LYS A 116 -2.10 9.41 1.97
CA LYS A 116 -3.29 8.58 2.10
C LYS A 116 -4.32 8.89 1.00
N LYS A 117 -4.57 10.17 0.72
CA LYS A 117 -5.47 10.59 -0.38
C LYS A 117 -4.94 10.17 -1.74
N LEU A 118 -3.62 10.28 -1.97
CA LEU A 118 -2.97 9.90 -3.23
C LEU A 118 -2.93 8.37 -3.43
N ALA A 119 -2.82 7.60 -2.35
CA ALA A 119 -2.86 6.14 -2.40
C ALA A 119 -4.27 5.55 -2.57
N HIS A 120 -5.31 6.37 -2.44
CA HIS A 120 -6.69 5.91 -2.57
C HIS A 120 -7.02 5.52 -4.01
N ARG A 121 -7.62 4.34 -4.22
CA ARG A 121 -7.96 3.80 -5.56
C ARG A 121 -8.88 4.71 -6.39
N ARG A 122 -9.60 5.66 -5.78
CA ARG A 122 -10.41 6.63 -6.56
C ARG A 122 -9.58 7.43 -7.57
N LEU A 123 -8.27 7.58 -7.37
CA LEU A 123 -7.42 8.26 -8.33
C LEU A 123 -7.36 7.54 -9.68
N THR A 124 -7.63 6.22 -9.71
CA THR A 124 -7.71 5.49 -10.97
C THR A 124 -8.85 6.00 -11.86
N ILE A 125 -9.93 6.57 -11.27
CA ILE A 125 -11.04 7.16 -12.03
C ILE A 125 -10.52 8.36 -12.82
N ALA A 126 -9.90 9.33 -12.16
CA ALA A 126 -9.33 10.51 -12.80
C ALA A 126 -8.22 10.14 -13.82
N ALA A 127 -7.39 9.15 -13.50
CA ALA A 127 -6.37 8.65 -14.43
C ALA A 127 -6.99 8.05 -15.68
N MET A 128 -8.04 7.24 -15.55
CA MET A 128 -8.74 6.65 -16.70
C MET A 128 -9.47 7.72 -17.55
N ASP A 129 -10.07 8.71 -16.91
CA ASP A 129 -10.73 9.82 -17.62
C ASP A 129 -9.69 10.66 -18.39
N TYR A 130 -8.52 10.91 -17.79
CA TYR A 130 -7.40 11.56 -18.47
C TYR A 130 -6.91 10.74 -19.66
N LEU A 131 -6.68 9.43 -19.50
CA LEU A 131 -6.27 8.55 -20.60
C LEU A 131 -7.29 8.53 -21.75
N ARG A 132 -8.59 8.46 -21.44
CA ARG A 132 -9.64 8.53 -22.46
C ARG A 132 -9.61 9.83 -23.24
N SER A 133 -9.42 10.96 -22.54
CA SER A 133 -9.35 12.27 -23.18
C SER A 133 -8.15 12.44 -24.13
N ARG A 134 -7.12 11.59 -23.97
CA ARG A 134 -5.87 11.62 -24.75
C ARG A 134 -5.71 10.45 -25.71
N SER A 135 -6.54 9.40 -25.57
CA SER A 135 -6.47 8.22 -26.42
C SER A 135 -7.03 8.49 -27.82
N MET A 136 -6.40 7.89 -28.84
CA MET A 136 -6.97 7.82 -30.20
C MET A 136 -8.12 6.77 -30.26
N TYR A 137 -8.19 5.85 -29.30
CA TYR A 137 -9.17 4.77 -29.22
C TYR A 137 -9.76 4.70 -27.82
N PRO A 138 -10.50 5.73 -27.36
CA PRO A 138 -11.02 5.79 -25.99
C PRO A 138 -11.99 4.65 -25.65
N GLU A 139 -12.68 4.09 -26.65
CA GLU A 139 -13.60 2.96 -26.53
C GLU A 139 -12.91 1.62 -26.25
N SER A 140 -11.61 1.50 -26.56
CA SER A 140 -10.82 0.30 -26.27
C SER A 140 -10.36 0.22 -24.81
N LEU A 141 -10.47 1.32 -24.08
CA LEU A 141 -10.07 1.36 -22.67
C LEU A 141 -11.17 0.76 -21.77
N PRO A 142 -10.78 0.03 -20.70
CA PRO A 142 -11.74 -0.48 -19.73
C PRO A 142 -12.61 0.63 -19.14
N GLN A 143 -13.82 0.32 -18.70
CA GLN A 143 -14.63 1.29 -17.97
C GLN A 143 -13.92 1.68 -16.67
N SER A 144 -14.10 2.95 -16.27
CA SER A 144 -13.54 3.44 -15.00
C SER A 144 -14.17 2.69 -13.82
N ALA A 145 -13.39 2.51 -12.76
CA ALA A 145 -13.92 2.13 -11.46
C ALA A 145 -14.98 3.15 -10.99
N VAL A 146 -15.84 2.73 -10.09
CA VAL A 146 -16.83 3.58 -9.43
C VAL A 146 -16.59 3.55 -7.93
N GLU A 147 -16.56 4.70 -7.28
CA GLU A 147 -16.52 4.80 -5.83
C GLU A 147 -17.94 4.69 -5.27
N LEU A 148 -18.21 3.69 -4.44
CA LEU A 148 -19.50 3.36 -3.85
C LEU A 148 -19.47 3.71 -2.36
N LEU A 149 -20.29 4.68 -1.97
CA LEU A 149 -20.26 5.24 -0.62
C LEU A 149 -21.26 4.57 0.33
N LEU A 150 -22.32 3.99 -0.23
CA LEU A 150 -23.41 3.39 0.53
C LEU A 150 -23.70 1.96 0.03
N MET A 151 -24.27 1.12 0.90
CA MET A 151 -24.69 -0.22 0.50
C MET A 151 -25.81 -0.20 -0.57
N SER A 152 -26.61 0.87 -0.64
CA SER A 152 -27.55 1.09 -1.75
C SER A 152 -26.86 1.17 -3.10
N ASP A 153 -25.70 1.87 -3.16
CA ASP A 153 -24.90 2.03 -4.36
C ASP A 153 -24.28 0.70 -4.79
N VAL A 154 -23.79 -0.08 -3.80
CA VAL A 154 -23.24 -1.43 -4.03
C VAL A 154 -24.32 -2.34 -4.64
N ASN A 155 -25.55 -2.35 -4.09
CA ASN A 155 -26.65 -3.14 -4.60
C ASN A 155 -27.08 -2.70 -6.01
N ALA A 156 -27.17 -1.40 -6.25
CA ALA A 156 -27.48 -0.85 -7.58
C ALA A 156 -26.41 -1.22 -8.61
N PHE A 157 -25.13 -1.17 -8.23
CA PHE A 157 -24.03 -1.53 -9.10
C PHE A 157 -24.06 -3.00 -9.51
N VAL A 158 -24.26 -3.93 -8.55
CA VAL A 158 -24.41 -5.37 -8.84
C VAL A 158 -25.63 -5.66 -9.70
N SER A 159 -26.78 -4.98 -9.43
CA SER A 159 -27.99 -5.17 -10.23
C SER A 159 -27.84 -4.72 -11.69
N LYS A 160 -26.95 -3.74 -11.93
CA LYS A 160 -26.69 -3.21 -13.27
C LYS A 160 -25.70 -4.05 -14.07
N HIS A 161 -24.73 -4.71 -13.38
CA HIS A 161 -23.63 -5.42 -14.01
C HIS A 161 -23.63 -6.88 -13.59
N LYS A 162 -23.48 -7.80 -14.55
CA LYS A 162 -23.53 -9.25 -14.29
C LYS A 162 -22.33 -9.74 -13.49
N GLU A 163 -21.14 -9.22 -13.81
CA GLU A 163 -19.88 -9.60 -13.17
C GLU A 163 -19.13 -8.36 -12.75
N VAL A 164 -18.82 -8.32 -11.47
CA VAL A 164 -18.18 -7.15 -10.84
C VAL A 164 -17.06 -7.57 -9.90
N VAL A 165 -16.11 -6.68 -9.72
CA VAL A 165 -15.05 -6.79 -8.75
C VAL A 165 -15.15 -5.65 -7.76
N PHE A 166 -15.14 -5.98 -6.48
CA PHE A 166 -15.05 -5.01 -5.40
C PHE A 166 -13.65 -4.97 -4.84
N LYS A 167 -13.13 -3.77 -4.60
CA LYS A 167 -11.79 -3.56 -4.04
C LYS A 167 -11.87 -2.59 -2.86
N ALA A 168 -11.12 -2.89 -1.79
CA ALA A 168 -10.96 -1.92 -0.72
C ALA A 168 -10.17 -0.69 -1.24
N PRO A 169 -10.48 0.53 -0.77
CA PRO A 169 -9.82 1.77 -1.22
C PRO A 169 -8.30 1.76 -1.05
N TRP A 170 -7.83 1.21 0.06
CA TRP A 170 -6.41 1.00 0.36
C TRP A 170 -6.18 -0.49 0.56
N SER A 171 -5.63 -1.15 -0.44
CA SER A 171 -5.24 -2.55 -0.35
C SER A 171 -4.21 -2.88 -1.41
N GLY A 172 -3.14 -3.51 -1.01
CA GLY A 172 -2.12 -4.08 -1.89
C GLY A 172 -2.27 -5.59 -2.07
N SER A 173 -1.42 -6.20 -2.89
CA SER A 173 -1.20 -7.64 -3.01
C SER A 173 -2.45 -8.53 -3.14
N GLY A 174 -3.53 -8.04 -3.74
CA GLY A 174 -4.76 -8.81 -3.99
C GLY A 174 -5.65 -9.07 -2.77
N LYS A 175 -5.20 -8.79 -1.54
CA LYS A 175 -6.06 -8.82 -0.35
C LYS A 175 -7.08 -7.68 -0.45
N GLY A 176 -8.34 -7.93 -0.11
CA GLY A 176 -9.42 -6.93 -0.25
C GLY A 176 -9.94 -6.77 -1.67
N VAL A 177 -9.82 -7.82 -2.50
CA VAL A 177 -10.43 -7.92 -3.83
C VAL A 177 -11.43 -9.07 -3.80
N PHE A 178 -12.67 -8.81 -4.19
CA PHE A 178 -13.77 -9.80 -4.18
C PHE A 178 -14.57 -9.73 -5.47
N TRP A 179 -14.92 -10.88 -5.98
CA TRP A 179 -15.71 -11.06 -7.19
C TRP A 179 -17.17 -11.36 -6.86
N SER A 180 -18.07 -10.88 -7.70
CA SER A 180 -19.50 -11.20 -7.61
C SER A 180 -20.07 -11.44 -9.00
N SER A 181 -20.84 -12.51 -9.12
CA SER A 181 -21.58 -12.85 -10.35
C SER A 181 -23.09 -12.74 -10.08
N GLY A 182 -23.67 -11.63 -10.50
CA GLY A 182 -25.12 -11.40 -10.51
C GLY A 182 -25.78 -11.09 -9.17
N ALA A 183 -25.20 -11.44 -8.03
CA ALA A 183 -25.76 -11.15 -6.71
C ALA A 183 -24.71 -11.07 -5.61
N LEU A 184 -24.95 -10.25 -4.60
CA LEU A 184 -24.11 -10.22 -3.39
C LEU A 184 -24.44 -11.42 -2.50
N THR A 185 -23.41 -12.20 -2.18
CA THR A 185 -23.52 -13.17 -1.08
C THR A 185 -23.60 -12.45 0.27
N PRO A 186 -24.17 -13.07 1.33
CA PRO A 186 -24.17 -12.46 2.65
C PRO A 186 -22.76 -12.10 3.16
N SER A 187 -21.75 -12.94 2.86
CA SER A 187 -20.35 -12.70 3.22
C SER A 187 -19.80 -11.45 2.53
N LEU A 188 -20.01 -11.32 1.22
CA LEU A 188 -19.55 -10.18 0.43
C LEU A 188 -20.27 -8.90 0.81
N SER A 189 -21.58 -8.95 1.04
CA SER A 189 -22.36 -7.81 1.54
C SER A 189 -21.83 -7.33 2.90
N GLY A 190 -21.58 -8.26 3.84
CA GLY A 190 -20.98 -7.95 5.13
C GLY A 190 -19.57 -7.36 5.01
N TRP A 191 -18.77 -7.83 4.04
CA TRP A 191 -17.44 -7.27 3.78
C TRP A 191 -17.54 -5.84 3.22
N CYS A 192 -18.35 -5.59 2.20
CA CYS A 192 -18.57 -4.25 1.65
C CYS A 192 -19.01 -3.26 2.74
N LYS A 193 -19.98 -3.68 3.58
CA LYS A 193 -20.45 -2.85 4.69
C LYS A 193 -19.30 -2.47 5.64
N ARG A 194 -18.48 -3.44 6.07
CA ARG A 194 -17.34 -3.17 6.96
C ARG A 194 -16.29 -2.27 6.31
N VAL A 195 -16.04 -2.41 5.00
CA VAL A 195 -15.09 -1.55 4.28
C VAL A 195 -15.61 -0.12 4.21
N ILE A 196 -16.88 0.07 3.85
CA ILE A 196 -17.53 1.40 3.83
C ILE A 196 -17.47 2.04 5.23
N GLU A 197 -17.83 1.30 6.29
CA GLU A 197 -17.81 1.81 7.67
C GLU A 197 -16.39 2.21 8.13
N LYS A 198 -15.35 1.47 7.71
CA LYS A 198 -13.97 1.70 8.15
C LYS A 198 -13.17 2.64 7.26
N GLN A 199 -13.42 2.60 5.95
CA GLN A 199 -12.62 3.30 4.95
C GLN A 199 -13.44 4.33 4.15
N GLY A 200 -14.74 4.48 4.44
CA GLY A 200 -15.62 5.47 3.83
C GLY A 200 -16.23 5.06 2.50
N SER A 201 -15.64 4.12 1.78
CA SER A 201 -16.15 3.67 0.46
C SER A 201 -15.65 2.26 0.13
N VAL A 202 -16.23 1.69 -0.93
CA VAL A 202 -15.67 0.53 -1.64
C VAL A 202 -15.62 0.85 -3.14
N MET A 203 -14.59 0.37 -3.83
CA MET A 203 -14.48 0.54 -5.28
C MET A 203 -15.16 -0.61 -5.99
N GLY A 204 -16.01 -0.30 -6.97
CA GLY A 204 -16.65 -1.27 -7.87
C GLY A 204 -16.07 -1.17 -9.27
N GLU A 205 -15.77 -2.30 -9.88
CA GLU A 205 -15.31 -2.40 -11.27
C GLU A 205 -16.08 -3.49 -12.00
N ILE A 206 -16.26 -3.33 -13.31
CA ILE A 206 -16.76 -4.42 -14.14
C ILE A 206 -15.64 -5.46 -14.27
N ALA A 207 -15.97 -6.71 -14.08
CA ALA A 207 -15.06 -7.81 -14.32
C ALA A 207 -14.85 -8.00 -15.84
N TYR A 208 -13.61 -8.14 -16.24
CA TYR A 208 -13.23 -8.49 -17.61
C TYR A 208 -12.58 -9.87 -17.61
N ASP A 209 -12.87 -10.64 -18.66
CA ASP A 209 -12.16 -11.90 -18.90
C ASP A 209 -10.71 -11.61 -19.23
N ARG A 210 -9.80 -12.37 -18.60
CA ARG A 210 -8.40 -12.32 -18.96
C ARG A 210 -8.20 -13.08 -20.27
N VAL A 211 -7.64 -12.39 -21.24
CA VAL A 211 -7.32 -12.99 -22.55
C VAL A 211 -5.89 -13.56 -22.54
N GLN A 212 -5.02 -12.99 -21.73
CA GLN A 212 -3.61 -13.40 -21.58
C GLN A 212 -3.05 -12.87 -20.25
N ASP A 213 -2.26 -13.68 -19.55
CA ASP A 213 -1.45 -13.29 -18.41
C ASP A 213 -0.04 -12.89 -18.85
#